data_fe94a5358c3bc38fbe468f0cac790c53
#
_entry.id   fe94a5358c3bc38fbe468f0cac790c53
#
_cell.length_a   1.000
_cell.length_b   1.000
_cell.length_c   1.000
_cell.angle_alpha   90.00
_cell.angle_beta   90.00
_cell.angle_gamma   90.00
#
_symmetry.space_group_name_H-M   'P 1'
#
loop_
_entity.id
_entity.type
_entity.pdbx_description
1 polymer ?
#
loop_
_entity_poly.entity_id
_entity_poly.type
_entity_poly.pdbx_seq_one_letter_code
_entity_poly.pdbx_strand_id
1 'polypeptide(L)'
;MQELQALPQGKLLINTINAHSYNTARKDTPFAEALEGGDALIPDGMSIVKACKWIGAKSQPTCRIAGWDLFCYEMGRTKGTVMFLGSSEQTLQKIKDKAKEQYPDLNIVTYSPPYKPEFSPEDSAAMVKAVNDANPDLLWIGMTAPKQEKWTYQHWAELDIHCHCGTIGAVFDFFAGNMQRAPLWWQQHGLEWLYRLIKEPRRMWRRYIIGNAKFLYYMIGEK
;
A
#
# COMPACT_ATOMS: atom_id res chain seq x y z
N MET A 1 -1.76 -3.62 15.85
CA MET A 1 -1.93 -2.24 16.38
C MET A 1 -0.71 -1.77 17.16
N GLN A 2 -0.15 -2.53 18.10
CA GLN A 2 1.10 -2.14 18.81
C GLN A 2 2.28 -1.92 17.87
N GLU A 3 2.41 -2.72 16.81
CA GLU A 3 3.46 -2.58 15.80
C GLU A 3 3.37 -1.26 15.03
N LEU A 4 2.16 -0.73 14.75
CA LEU A 4 1.97 0.59 14.13
C LEU A 4 2.32 1.74 15.09
N GLN A 5 2.11 1.55 16.39
CA GLN A 5 2.49 2.54 17.41
C GLN A 5 4.01 2.68 17.57
N ALA A 6 4.76 1.66 17.16
CA ALA A 6 6.22 1.65 17.21
C ALA A 6 6.88 2.36 16.02
N LEU A 7 6.13 2.78 15.01
CA LEU A 7 6.68 3.55 13.90
C LEU A 7 7.22 4.88 14.40
N PRO A 8 8.48 5.23 14.07
CA PRO A 8 9.05 6.51 14.45
C PRO A 8 8.31 7.67 13.78
N GLN A 9 8.47 8.87 14.30
CA GLN A 9 7.93 10.09 13.68
C GLN A 9 8.89 10.59 12.59
N GLY A 10 8.37 11.37 11.65
CA GLY A 10 9.15 12.00 10.59
C GLY A 10 8.90 11.40 9.22
N LYS A 11 9.86 11.62 8.32
CA LYS A 11 9.79 11.12 6.93
C LYS A 11 10.02 9.61 6.92
N LEU A 12 8.97 8.84 6.64
CA LEU A 12 9.00 7.38 6.57
C LEU A 12 8.31 6.86 5.32
N LEU A 13 8.99 6.01 4.56
CA LEU A 13 8.39 5.24 3.46
C LEU A 13 7.90 3.89 4.00
N ILE A 14 6.58 3.71 4.00
CA ILE A 14 5.91 2.51 4.50
C ILE A 14 5.33 1.73 3.32
N ASN A 15 5.93 0.58 3.03
CA ASN A 15 5.46 -0.33 2.01
C ASN A 15 4.68 -1.50 2.62
N THR A 16 3.83 -2.14 1.82
CA THR A 16 3.12 -3.36 2.22
C THR A 16 3.56 -4.55 1.37
N ILE A 17 3.70 -5.73 1.98
CA ILE A 17 4.07 -6.95 1.29
C ILE A 17 3.06 -8.07 1.52
N ASN A 18 2.70 -8.75 0.43
CA ASN A 18 1.89 -9.98 0.44
C ASN A 18 2.53 -11.03 -0.50
N ALA A 19 1.96 -12.23 -0.54
CA ALA A 19 2.51 -13.31 -1.38
C ALA A 19 2.63 -12.92 -2.88
N HIS A 20 1.72 -12.07 -3.39
CA HIS A 20 1.80 -11.61 -4.77
C HIS A 20 2.95 -10.61 -4.96
N SER A 21 3.10 -9.64 -4.06
CA SER A 21 4.20 -8.67 -4.08
C SER A 21 5.55 -9.39 -3.97
N TYR A 22 5.66 -10.37 -3.08
CA TYR A 22 6.86 -11.22 -2.96
C TYR A 22 7.19 -11.93 -4.29
N ASN A 23 6.21 -12.61 -4.89
CA ASN A 23 6.43 -13.30 -6.16
C ASN A 23 6.82 -12.35 -7.31
N THR A 24 6.34 -11.11 -7.27
CA THR A 24 6.68 -10.08 -8.25
C THR A 24 8.11 -9.60 -8.01
N ALA A 25 8.48 -9.29 -6.77
CA ALA A 25 9.82 -8.83 -6.39
C ALA A 25 10.92 -9.84 -6.75
N ARG A 26 10.64 -11.14 -6.67
CA ARG A 26 11.56 -12.21 -7.13
C ARG A 26 11.92 -12.15 -8.62
N LYS A 27 11.19 -11.36 -9.42
CA LYS A 27 11.37 -11.24 -10.88
C LYS A 27 11.59 -9.82 -11.35
N ASP A 28 11.37 -8.85 -10.50
CA ASP A 28 11.46 -7.41 -10.77
C ASP A 28 12.41 -6.82 -9.71
N THR A 29 13.70 -6.79 -10.04
CA THR A 29 14.75 -6.29 -9.14
C THR A 29 14.48 -4.86 -8.68
N PRO A 30 14.10 -3.89 -9.56
CA PRO A 30 13.75 -2.55 -9.09
C PRO A 30 12.57 -2.51 -8.12
N PHE A 31 11.65 -3.45 -8.22
CA PHE A 31 10.56 -3.56 -7.24
C PHE A 31 11.03 -4.15 -5.90
N ALA A 32 11.92 -5.15 -5.94
CA ALA A 32 12.54 -5.68 -4.73
C ALA A 32 13.31 -4.58 -3.98
N GLU A 33 14.15 -3.83 -4.69
CA GLU A 33 14.91 -2.70 -4.14
C GLU A 33 13.99 -1.63 -3.53
N ALA A 34 12.86 -1.32 -4.18
CA ALA A 34 11.88 -0.37 -3.67
C ALA A 34 11.20 -0.85 -2.38
N LEU A 35 10.94 -2.15 -2.26
CA LEU A 35 10.37 -2.72 -1.04
C LEU A 35 11.39 -2.75 0.11
N GLU A 36 12.64 -3.14 -0.18
CA GLU A 36 13.72 -3.27 0.79
C GLU A 36 14.26 -1.91 1.25
N GLY A 37 14.28 -0.94 0.34
CA GLY A 37 14.76 0.41 0.61
C GLY A 37 13.74 1.33 1.31
N GLY A 38 12.53 0.84 1.61
CA GLY A 38 11.58 1.54 2.47
C GLY A 38 11.95 1.42 3.95
N ASP A 39 11.50 2.39 4.76
CA ASP A 39 11.78 2.42 6.19
C ASP A 39 10.99 1.37 6.98
N ALA A 40 9.81 1.00 6.48
CA ALA A 40 8.98 -0.05 7.05
C ALA A 40 8.31 -0.91 5.98
N LEU A 41 8.37 -2.24 6.17
CA LEU A 41 7.72 -3.21 5.28
C LEU A 41 6.67 -4.00 6.07
N ILE A 42 5.40 -3.68 5.85
CA ILE A 42 4.27 -4.21 6.63
C ILE A 42 3.71 -5.48 5.99
N PRO A 43 3.50 -6.57 6.77
CA PRO A 43 3.00 -7.85 6.27
C PRO A 43 1.48 -7.79 6.00
N ASP A 44 1.08 -7.47 4.76
CA ASP A 44 -0.31 -7.49 4.30
C ASP A 44 -0.73 -8.89 3.86
N GLY A 45 -0.78 -9.81 4.81
CA GLY A 45 -1.24 -11.17 4.56
C GLY A 45 -0.68 -12.17 5.56
N MET A 46 -1.56 -13.05 6.06
CA MET A 46 -1.16 -14.13 6.98
C MET A 46 -0.12 -15.08 6.39
N SER A 47 -0.05 -15.19 5.05
CA SER A 47 0.96 -15.98 4.36
C SER A 47 2.38 -15.48 4.63
N ILE A 48 2.58 -14.15 4.64
CA ILE A 48 3.89 -13.55 4.96
C ILE A 48 4.24 -13.80 6.43
N VAL A 49 3.31 -13.54 7.36
CA VAL A 49 3.54 -13.78 8.80
C VAL A 49 3.95 -15.23 9.07
N LYS A 50 3.22 -16.19 8.48
CA LYS A 50 3.55 -17.63 8.61
C LYS A 50 4.87 -18.01 7.94
N ALA A 51 5.16 -17.41 6.77
CA ALA A 51 6.41 -17.65 6.04
C ALA A 51 7.62 -17.16 6.84
N CYS A 52 7.60 -15.94 7.37
CA CYS A 52 8.68 -15.41 8.22
C CYS A 52 8.99 -16.32 9.39
N LYS A 53 7.96 -16.83 10.07
CA LYS A 53 8.12 -17.80 11.17
C LYS A 53 8.71 -19.11 10.68
N TRP A 54 8.25 -19.62 9.54
CA TRP A 54 8.66 -20.93 9.02
C TRP A 54 10.12 -20.96 8.56
N ILE A 55 10.59 -19.89 7.87
CA ILE A 55 11.98 -19.79 7.40
C ILE A 55 12.94 -19.25 8.48
N GLY A 56 12.45 -18.91 9.67
CA GLY A 56 13.28 -18.32 10.73
C GLY A 56 13.81 -16.93 10.38
N ALA A 57 13.01 -16.11 9.69
CA ALA A 57 13.42 -14.76 9.30
C ALA A 57 13.83 -13.90 10.51
N LYS A 58 14.78 -12.96 10.31
CA LYS A 58 15.24 -12.04 11.35
C LYS A 58 14.08 -11.24 11.96
N SER A 59 13.18 -10.74 11.10
CA SER A 59 11.94 -10.09 11.53
C SER A 59 10.81 -11.12 11.55
N GLN A 60 10.17 -11.28 12.70
CA GLN A 60 9.05 -12.21 12.88
C GLN A 60 7.80 -11.44 13.30
N PRO A 61 7.04 -10.92 12.33
CA PRO A 61 5.80 -10.22 12.64
C PRO A 61 4.82 -11.14 13.36
N THR A 62 4.14 -10.62 14.38
CA THR A 62 3.20 -11.38 15.20
C THR A 62 1.80 -11.39 14.63
N CYS A 63 1.45 -10.37 13.84
CA CYS A 63 0.14 -10.24 13.23
C CYS A 63 0.23 -9.71 11.78
N ARG A 64 -0.85 -9.90 11.05
CA ARG A 64 -1.08 -9.26 9.76
C ARG A 64 -1.53 -7.82 9.98
N ILE A 65 -0.98 -6.90 9.21
CA ILE A 65 -1.45 -5.52 9.13
C ILE A 65 -1.78 -5.24 7.67
N ALA A 66 -3.06 -5.14 7.34
CA ALA A 66 -3.45 -4.78 5.98
C ALA A 66 -3.21 -3.29 5.72
N GLY A 67 -3.04 -2.93 4.45
CA GLY A 67 -2.92 -1.51 4.08
C GLY A 67 -4.11 -0.67 4.57
N TRP A 68 -5.31 -1.26 4.68
CA TRP A 68 -6.47 -0.62 5.28
C TRP A 68 -6.30 -0.35 6.79
N ASP A 69 -5.68 -1.26 7.52
CA ASP A 69 -5.46 -1.11 8.96
C ASP A 69 -4.46 0.01 9.23
N LEU A 70 -3.39 0.09 8.41
CA LEU A 70 -2.45 1.22 8.39
C LEU A 70 -3.18 2.52 8.07
N PHE A 71 -4.00 2.54 7.02
CA PHE A 71 -4.77 3.71 6.61
C PHE A 71 -5.66 4.24 7.73
N CYS A 72 -6.48 3.38 8.34
CA CYS A 72 -7.37 3.77 9.43
C CYS A 72 -6.59 4.29 10.65
N TYR A 73 -5.46 3.65 10.96
CA TYR A 73 -4.60 4.05 12.07
C TYR A 73 -4.01 5.45 11.85
N GLU A 74 -3.41 5.69 10.70
CA GLU A 74 -2.77 6.98 10.38
C GLU A 74 -3.82 8.10 10.20
N MET A 75 -4.91 7.85 9.48
CA MET A 75 -5.99 8.84 9.31
C MET A 75 -6.60 9.27 10.65
N GLY A 76 -6.72 8.35 11.60
CA GLY A 76 -7.31 8.64 12.92
C GLY A 76 -6.41 9.46 13.86
N ARG A 77 -5.10 9.53 13.58
CA ARG A 77 -4.13 10.25 14.42
C ARG A 77 -3.56 11.52 13.76
N THR A 78 -3.65 11.61 12.44
CA THR A 78 -3.12 12.75 11.69
C THR A 78 -3.96 14.00 11.95
N LYS A 79 -3.29 15.12 11.97
CA LYS A 79 -3.87 16.46 11.97
C LYS A 79 -3.25 17.25 10.83
N GLY A 80 -4.02 18.17 10.24
CA GLY A 80 -3.54 19.02 9.16
C GLY A 80 -3.84 18.46 7.78
N THR A 81 -2.84 18.40 6.90
CA THR A 81 -3.02 18.09 5.47
C THR A 81 -2.72 16.62 5.18
N VAL A 82 -3.68 15.93 4.55
CA VAL A 82 -3.50 14.59 4.03
C VAL A 82 -3.55 14.64 2.50
N MET A 83 -2.51 14.13 1.85
CA MET A 83 -2.46 14.08 0.40
C MET A 83 -2.69 12.66 -0.12
N PHE A 84 -3.54 12.56 -1.15
CA PHE A 84 -3.77 11.34 -1.92
C PHE A 84 -3.20 11.54 -3.33
N LEU A 85 -2.14 10.83 -3.65
CA LEU A 85 -1.47 10.84 -4.94
C LEU A 85 -1.74 9.54 -5.70
N GLY A 86 -2.33 9.61 -6.87
CA GLY A 86 -2.63 8.42 -7.69
C GLY A 86 -4.11 8.28 -8.01
N SER A 87 -4.49 7.13 -8.58
CA SER A 87 -5.86 6.81 -8.98
C SER A 87 -6.45 7.80 -10.02
N SER A 88 -7.74 7.70 -10.30
CA SER A 88 -8.47 8.61 -11.20
C SER A 88 -9.05 9.78 -10.45
N GLU A 89 -9.26 10.91 -11.14
CA GLU A 89 -9.95 12.09 -10.60
C GLU A 89 -11.32 11.72 -9.98
N GLN A 90 -12.06 10.82 -10.64
CA GLN A 90 -13.36 10.37 -10.13
C GLN A 90 -13.23 9.65 -8.78
N THR A 91 -12.22 8.79 -8.63
CA THR A 91 -11.97 8.08 -7.37
C THR A 91 -11.50 9.06 -6.29
N LEU A 92 -10.61 9.99 -6.64
CA LEU A 92 -10.12 11.02 -5.73
C LEU A 92 -11.22 11.95 -5.25
N GLN A 93 -12.18 12.31 -6.11
CA GLN A 93 -13.33 13.11 -5.69
C GLN A 93 -14.19 12.37 -4.65
N LYS A 94 -14.46 11.07 -4.85
CA LYS A 94 -15.17 10.24 -3.87
C LYS A 94 -14.39 10.14 -2.54
N ILE A 95 -13.05 10.06 -2.61
CA ILE A 95 -12.19 10.06 -1.42
C ILE A 95 -12.35 11.40 -0.67
N LYS A 96 -12.30 12.54 -1.37
CA LYS A 96 -12.50 13.86 -0.77
C LYS A 96 -13.84 13.97 -0.07
N ASP A 97 -14.92 13.58 -0.76
CA ASP A 97 -16.27 13.70 -0.21
C ASP A 97 -16.41 12.84 1.06
N LYS A 98 -15.92 11.61 1.03
CA LYS A 98 -15.97 10.71 2.17
C LYS A 98 -15.05 11.11 3.31
N ALA A 99 -13.86 11.62 2.99
CA ALA A 99 -12.94 12.13 4.00
C ALA A 99 -13.50 13.37 4.71
N LYS A 100 -14.17 14.25 3.99
CA LYS A 100 -14.87 15.41 4.59
C LYS A 100 -15.96 14.99 5.58
N GLU A 101 -16.63 13.86 5.31
CA GLU A 101 -17.64 13.30 6.22
C GLU A 101 -17.02 12.62 7.45
N GLN A 102 -15.98 11.80 7.24
CA GLN A 102 -15.42 10.96 8.30
C GLN A 102 -14.28 11.60 9.09
N TYR A 103 -13.58 12.58 8.47
CA TYR A 103 -12.42 13.28 9.03
C TYR A 103 -12.52 14.78 8.75
N PRO A 104 -13.55 15.47 9.29
CA PRO A 104 -13.87 16.85 8.94
C PRO A 104 -12.75 17.87 9.27
N ASP A 105 -11.87 17.52 10.21
CA ASP A 105 -10.76 18.38 10.64
C ASP A 105 -9.52 18.26 9.74
N LEU A 106 -9.51 17.32 8.77
CA LEU A 106 -8.39 17.13 7.86
C LEU A 106 -8.57 17.96 6.58
N ASN A 107 -7.48 18.58 6.15
CA ASN A 107 -7.39 19.20 4.83
C ASN A 107 -6.98 18.15 3.80
N ILE A 108 -7.84 17.81 2.85
CA ILE A 108 -7.60 16.76 1.86
C ILE A 108 -7.14 17.35 0.53
N VAL A 109 -5.89 17.05 0.17
CA VAL A 109 -5.28 17.40 -1.12
C VAL A 109 -5.19 16.15 -1.98
N THR A 110 -5.42 16.27 -3.28
CA THR A 110 -5.39 15.14 -4.20
C THR A 110 -4.64 15.50 -5.47
N TYR A 111 -3.98 14.52 -6.06
CA TYR A 111 -3.36 14.64 -7.39
C TYR A 111 -3.52 13.33 -8.17
N SER A 112 -4.12 13.43 -9.36
CA SER A 112 -4.30 12.30 -10.29
C SER A 112 -3.25 12.40 -11.39
N PRO A 113 -2.23 11.53 -11.41
CA PRO A 113 -1.27 11.50 -12.51
C PRO A 113 -1.90 10.91 -13.77
N PRO A 114 -1.34 11.17 -14.96
CA PRO A 114 -1.83 10.59 -16.19
C PRO A 114 -1.79 9.06 -16.15
N TYR A 115 -2.84 8.42 -16.70
CA TYR A 115 -2.92 6.96 -16.74
C TYR A 115 -2.02 6.41 -17.87
N LYS A 116 -0.79 6.02 -17.51
CA LYS A 116 0.23 5.49 -18.41
C LYS A 116 0.92 4.28 -17.77
N PRO A 117 1.48 3.34 -18.56
CA PRO A 117 2.31 2.25 -18.02
C PRO A 117 3.53 2.77 -17.23
N GLU A 118 4.23 3.75 -17.80
CA GLU A 118 5.39 4.43 -17.21
C GLU A 118 5.19 5.93 -17.26
N PHE A 119 5.70 6.63 -16.25
CA PHE A 119 5.69 8.09 -16.20
C PHE A 119 6.90 8.65 -16.95
N SER A 120 6.68 9.75 -17.67
CA SER A 120 7.79 10.53 -18.22
C SER A 120 8.49 11.31 -17.08
N PRO A 121 9.71 11.85 -17.35
CA PRO A 121 10.37 12.75 -16.39
C PRO A 121 9.50 13.95 -16.01
N GLU A 122 8.74 14.50 -16.95
CA GLU A 122 7.84 15.63 -16.75
C GLU A 122 6.65 15.25 -15.87
N ASP A 123 6.06 14.05 -16.10
CA ASP A 123 4.98 13.53 -15.25
C ASP A 123 5.48 13.37 -13.81
N SER A 124 6.67 12.79 -13.64
CA SER A 124 7.29 12.58 -12.32
C SER A 124 7.61 13.91 -11.63
N ALA A 125 8.19 14.87 -12.36
CA ALA A 125 8.48 16.20 -11.83
C ALA A 125 7.20 16.92 -11.38
N ALA A 126 6.10 16.80 -12.13
CA ALA A 126 4.81 17.37 -11.76
C ALA A 126 4.24 16.72 -10.49
N MET A 127 4.38 15.38 -10.35
CA MET A 127 3.96 14.65 -9.16
C MET A 127 4.77 15.05 -7.93
N VAL A 128 6.11 15.12 -8.04
CA VAL A 128 7.01 15.57 -6.97
C VAL A 128 6.67 16.99 -6.55
N LYS A 129 6.52 17.90 -7.54
CA LYS A 129 6.12 19.29 -7.27
C LYS A 129 4.78 19.35 -6.53
N ALA A 130 3.78 18.60 -6.95
CA ALA A 130 2.47 18.60 -6.31
C ALA A 130 2.53 18.13 -4.84
N VAL A 131 3.39 17.15 -4.53
CA VAL A 131 3.62 16.69 -3.15
C VAL A 131 4.30 17.78 -2.33
N ASN A 132 5.37 18.37 -2.85
CA ASN A 132 6.16 19.38 -2.15
C ASN A 132 5.35 20.66 -1.91
N ASP A 133 4.56 21.10 -2.91
CA ASP A 133 3.65 22.25 -2.77
C ASP A 133 2.56 22.01 -1.73
N ALA A 134 2.06 20.78 -1.61
CA ALA A 134 1.05 20.43 -0.62
C ALA A 134 1.59 20.34 0.80
N ASN A 135 2.90 20.08 0.96
CA ASN A 135 3.58 19.89 2.24
C ASN A 135 2.73 19.10 3.25
N PRO A 136 2.41 17.81 2.94
CA PRO A 136 1.43 17.06 3.69
C PRO A 136 1.96 16.57 5.06
N ASP A 137 1.05 16.42 6.02
CA ASP A 137 1.27 15.75 7.30
C ASP A 137 1.07 14.23 7.21
N LEU A 138 0.52 13.75 6.07
CA LEU A 138 0.39 12.34 5.71
C LEU A 138 0.25 12.21 4.20
N LEU A 139 1.06 11.34 3.59
CA LEU A 139 1.04 11.09 2.15
C LEU A 139 0.60 9.66 1.84
N TRP A 140 -0.44 9.52 1.03
CA TRP A 140 -0.90 8.24 0.49
C TRP A 140 -0.62 8.13 -1.00
N ILE A 141 0.05 7.03 -1.39
CA ILE A 141 0.31 6.71 -2.80
C ILE A 141 -0.61 5.57 -3.21
N GLY A 142 -1.51 5.85 -4.16
CA GLY A 142 -2.55 4.92 -4.62
C GLY A 142 -2.47 4.65 -6.11
N MET A 143 -1.47 3.89 -6.52
CA MET A 143 -1.32 3.39 -7.89
C MET A 143 -1.29 1.86 -7.87
N THR A 144 -1.21 1.21 -9.02
CA THR A 144 -1.09 -0.24 -9.07
C THR A 144 0.37 -0.66 -8.78
N ALA A 145 0.56 -1.61 -7.84
CA ALA A 145 1.87 -2.23 -7.64
C ALA A 145 2.32 -2.98 -8.92
N PRO A 146 3.61 -2.96 -9.28
CA PRO A 146 4.76 -2.44 -8.55
C PRO A 146 5.08 -0.95 -8.82
N LYS A 147 4.25 -0.24 -9.59
CA LYS A 147 4.53 1.11 -10.08
C LYS A 147 4.61 2.13 -8.94
N GLN A 148 3.71 2.05 -7.96
CA GLN A 148 3.68 2.98 -6.82
C GLN A 148 4.96 2.88 -5.98
N GLU A 149 5.39 1.67 -5.64
CA GLU A 149 6.58 1.45 -4.82
C GLU A 149 7.84 1.91 -5.56
N LYS A 150 7.97 1.52 -6.84
CA LYS A 150 9.13 1.90 -7.68
C LYS A 150 9.22 3.41 -7.86
N TRP A 151 8.11 4.08 -8.21
CA TRP A 151 8.10 5.53 -8.37
C TRP A 151 8.44 6.25 -7.06
N THR A 152 7.81 5.85 -5.96
CA THR A 152 8.04 6.50 -4.66
C THR A 152 9.48 6.34 -4.21
N TYR A 153 10.05 5.14 -4.33
CA TYR A 153 11.45 4.88 -3.96
C TYR A 153 12.42 5.65 -4.84
N GLN A 154 12.21 5.67 -6.16
CA GLN A 154 13.05 6.39 -7.12
C GLN A 154 13.11 7.88 -6.83
N HIS A 155 12.00 8.50 -6.46
CA HIS A 155 11.88 9.93 -6.19
C HIS A 155 11.92 10.28 -4.70
N TRP A 156 12.23 9.31 -3.82
CA TRP A 156 12.15 9.50 -2.36
C TRP A 156 13.00 10.69 -1.87
N ALA A 157 14.18 10.88 -2.43
CA ALA A 157 15.06 11.98 -2.06
C ALA A 157 14.54 13.37 -2.50
N GLU A 158 13.72 13.40 -3.56
CA GLU A 158 13.15 14.63 -4.14
C GLU A 158 11.87 15.09 -3.42
N LEU A 159 11.22 14.16 -2.68
CA LEU A 159 10.04 14.48 -1.87
C LEU A 159 10.49 15.21 -0.60
N ASP A 160 10.20 16.52 -0.52
CA ASP A 160 10.48 17.36 0.65
C ASP A 160 9.29 17.30 1.63
N ILE A 161 9.18 16.16 2.32
CA ILE A 161 8.12 15.88 3.29
C ILE A 161 8.71 15.52 4.65
N HIS A 162 7.94 15.72 5.71
CA HIS A 162 8.31 15.40 7.09
C HIS A 162 7.32 14.44 7.75
N CYS A 163 6.63 13.63 6.94
CA CYS A 163 5.51 12.78 7.37
C CYS A 163 5.66 11.35 6.88
N HIS A 164 4.76 10.49 7.33
CA HIS A 164 4.63 9.14 6.80
C HIS A 164 4.11 9.15 5.37
N CYS A 165 4.70 8.31 4.53
CA CYS A 165 4.26 8.04 3.15
C CYS A 165 3.94 6.55 3.03
N GLY A 166 2.69 6.20 2.73
CA GLY A 166 2.25 4.82 2.58
C GLY A 166 1.84 4.46 1.15
N THR A 167 2.40 3.34 0.62
CA THR A 167 2.01 2.78 -0.68
C THR A 167 0.87 1.77 -0.48
N ILE A 168 -0.38 2.21 -0.68
CA ILE A 168 -1.59 1.45 -0.27
C ILE A 168 -2.62 1.22 -1.38
N GLY A 169 -2.27 1.40 -2.63
CA GLY A 169 -3.05 1.25 -3.87
C GLY A 169 -4.54 0.90 -3.75
N ALA A 170 -4.87 -0.35 -3.45
CA ALA A 170 -6.25 -0.82 -3.39
C ALA A 170 -7.11 -0.16 -2.29
N VAL A 171 -6.50 0.46 -1.30
CA VAL A 171 -7.21 1.16 -0.22
C VAL A 171 -7.98 2.37 -0.74
N PHE A 172 -7.47 3.02 -1.80
CA PHE A 172 -8.18 4.12 -2.45
C PHE A 172 -9.55 3.68 -2.96
N ASP A 173 -9.63 2.51 -3.62
CA ASP A 173 -10.90 1.98 -4.11
C ASP A 173 -11.82 1.54 -2.98
N PHE A 174 -11.28 0.98 -1.90
CA PHE A 174 -12.07 0.64 -0.71
C PHE A 174 -12.61 1.89 -0.02
N PHE A 175 -11.77 2.89 0.19
CA PHE A 175 -12.19 4.12 0.85
C PHE A 175 -13.15 4.94 -0.02
N ALA A 176 -12.92 5.02 -1.33
CA ALA A 176 -13.86 5.63 -2.27
C ALA A 176 -15.21 4.89 -2.39
N GLY A 177 -15.31 3.65 -1.90
CA GLY A 177 -16.50 2.82 -2.05
C GLY A 177 -16.68 2.19 -3.43
N ASN A 178 -15.65 2.24 -4.29
CA ASN A 178 -15.64 1.56 -5.60
C ASN A 178 -15.59 0.04 -5.45
N MET A 179 -14.98 -0.44 -4.36
CA MET A 179 -14.87 -1.86 -4.03
C MET A 179 -15.29 -2.12 -2.58
N GLN A 180 -15.95 -3.24 -2.36
CA GLN A 180 -16.29 -3.68 -1.00
C GLN A 180 -15.19 -4.59 -0.45
N ARG A 181 -14.78 -4.34 0.79
CA ARG A 181 -13.94 -5.30 1.52
C ARG A 181 -14.73 -6.55 1.85
N ALA A 182 -14.01 -7.64 2.05
CA ALA A 182 -14.61 -8.87 2.55
C ALA A 182 -15.30 -8.61 3.91
N PRO A 183 -16.43 -9.28 4.23
CA PRO A 183 -17.05 -9.22 5.55
C PRO A 183 -16.05 -9.56 6.66
N LEU A 184 -16.27 -9.02 7.87
CA LEU A 184 -15.34 -9.15 9.01
C LEU A 184 -14.95 -10.61 9.30
N TRP A 185 -15.90 -11.54 9.19
CA TRP A 185 -15.62 -12.95 9.38
C TRP A 185 -14.51 -13.48 8.47
N TRP A 186 -14.56 -13.15 7.16
CA TRP A 186 -13.53 -13.53 6.18
C TRP A 186 -12.18 -12.90 6.49
N GLN A 187 -12.19 -11.64 6.93
CA GLN A 187 -10.98 -10.92 7.31
C GLN A 187 -10.31 -11.54 8.54
N GLN A 188 -11.09 -11.85 9.60
CA GLN A 188 -10.60 -12.43 10.85
C GLN A 188 -10.01 -13.83 10.66
N HIS A 189 -10.55 -14.62 9.70
CA HIS A 189 -10.05 -15.95 9.40
C HIS A 189 -8.95 -15.98 8.33
N GLY A 190 -8.50 -14.79 7.84
CA GLY A 190 -7.47 -14.69 6.80
C GLY A 190 -7.93 -15.19 5.43
N LEU A 191 -9.24 -15.23 5.19
CA LEU A 191 -9.89 -15.72 3.96
C LEU A 191 -10.32 -14.59 3.03
N GLU A 192 -9.85 -13.36 3.24
CA GLU A 192 -10.17 -12.21 2.39
C GLU A 192 -9.79 -12.46 0.91
N TRP A 193 -8.68 -13.15 0.67
CA TRP A 193 -8.26 -13.56 -0.67
C TRP A 193 -9.26 -14.50 -1.35
N LEU A 194 -9.88 -15.43 -0.61
CA LEU A 194 -10.87 -16.37 -1.14
C LEU A 194 -12.17 -15.66 -1.46
N TYR A 195 -12.61 -14.73 -0.61
CA TYR A 195 -13.76 -13.88 -0.89
C TYR A 195 -13.57 -13.09 -2.19
N ARG A 196 -12.39 -12.47 -2.38
CA ARG A 196 -12.06 -11.75 -3.61
C ARG A 196 -12.00 -12.69 -4.83
N LEU A 197 -11.49 -13.90 -4.67
CA LEU A 197 -11.48 -14.90 -5.74
C LEU A 197 -12.90 -15.28 -6.17
N ILE A 198 -13.83 -15.44 -5.23
CA ILE A 198 -15.24 -15.73 -5.52
C ILE A 198 -15.93 -14.57 -6.22
N LYS A 199 -15.65 -13.32 -5.81
CA LYS A 199 -16.25 -12.11 -6.41
C LYS A 199 -15.70 -11.78 -7.78
N GLU A 200 -14.41 -12.02 -8.01
CA GLU A 200 -13.70 -11.65 -9.24
C GLU A 200 -12.86 -12.82 -9.78
N PRO A 201 -13.44 -13.99 -10.10
CA PRO A 201 -12.68 -15.21 -10.38
C PRO A 201 -11.74 -15.05 -11.57
N ARG A 202 -12.20 -14.41 -12.67
CA ARG A 202 -11.40 -14.22 -13.90
C ARG A 202 -10.13 -13.40 -13.65
N ARG A 203 -10.20 -12.39 -12.76
CA ARG A 203 -9.07 -11.51 -12.42
C ARG A 203 -8.15 -12.11 -11.39
N MET A 204 -8.72 -12.84 -10.40
CA MET A 204 -8.01 -13.24 -9.19
C MET A 204 -7.44 -14.68 -9.22
N TRP A 205 -7.92 -15.58 -10.09
CA TRP A 205 -7.48 -16.98 -10.07
C TRP A 205 -5.97 -17.15 -10.29
N ARG A 206 -5.38 -16.44 -11.27
CA ARG A 206 -3.93 -16.49 -11.51
C ARG A 206 -3.15 -15.96 -10.33
N ARG A 207 -3.64 -14.86 -9.74
CA ARG A 207 -3.00 -14.21 -8.59
C ARG A 207 -3.02 -15.11 -7.35
N TYR A 208 -4.15 -15.75 -7.06
CA TYR A 208 -4.31 -16.50 -5.82
C TYR A 208 -4.01 -17.99 -5.97
N ILE A 209 -4.46 -18.67 -6.99
CA ILE A 209 -4.21 -20.10 -7.14
C ILE A 209 -2.75 -20.33 -7.58
N ILE A 210 -2.36 -19.79 -8.73
CA ILE A 210 -1.00 -19.96 -9.23
C ILE A 210 0.00 -19.19 -8.35
N GLY A 211 -0.35 -17.96 -7.94
CA GLY A 211 0.50 -17.12 -7.12
C GLY A 211 0.82 -17.72 -5.76
N ASN A 212 -0.18 -18.26 -5.03
CA ASN A 212 0.06 -18.91 -3.75
C ASN A 212 0.89 -20.20 -3.88
N ALA A 213 0.66 -20.99 -4.94
CA ALA A 213 1.50 -22.17 -5.20
C ALA A 213 2.97 -21.78 -5.45
N LYS A 214 3.22 -20.73 -6.24
CA LYS A 214 4.56 -20.19 -6.46
C LYS A 214 5.20 -19.67 -5.18
N PHE A 215 4.44 -18.93 -4.39
CA PHE A 215 4.91 -18.42 -3.11
C PHE A 215 5.36 -19.54 -2.19
N LEU A 216 4.56 -20.59 -2.04
CA LEU A 216 4.92 -21.77 -1.25
C LEU A 216 6.19 -22.45 -1.78
N TYR A 217 6.29 -22.60 -3.11
CA TYR A 217 7.49 -23.17 -3.75
C TYR A 217 8.76 -22.35 -3.41
N TYR A 218 8.68 -21.02 -3.50
CA TYR A 218 9.80 -20.16 -3.12
C TYR A 218 10.15 -20.28 -1.64
N MET A 219 9.15 -20.35 -0.76
CA MET A 219 9.40 -20.49 0.68
C MET A 219 10.09 -21.82 1.04
N ILE A 220 9.85 -22.89 0.30
CA ILE A 220 10.57 -24.17 0.48
C ILE A 220 12.06 -24.00 0.15
N GLY A 221 12.38 -23.22 -0.88
CA GLY A 221 13.76 -22.95 -1.27
C GLY A 221 14.53 -21.98 -0.38
N GLU A 222 13.82 -21.20 0.47
CA GLU A 222 14.41 -20.23 1.41
C GLU A 222 14.70 -20.86 2.80
N LYS A 223 14.25 -22.08 3.05
CA LYS A 223 14.47 -22.82 4.29
C LYS A 223 15.79 -23.56 4.28
#